data_da6f5537ccfb7a2710b9d192034af782
#
_entry.id   da6f5537ccfb7a2710b9d192034af782
#
_cell.length_a   1.000
_cell.length_b   1.000
_cell.length_c   1.000
_cell.angle_alpha   90.00
_cell.angle_beta   90.00
_cell.angle_gamma   90.00
#
_symmetry.space_group_name_H-M   'P 1'
#
loop_
_entity.id
_entity.type
_entity.pdbx_description
1 polymer ?
#
loop_
_entity_poly.entity_id
_entity_poly.type
_entity_poly.pdbx_seq_one_letter_code
_entity_poly.pdbx_strand_id
1 'polypeptide(L)'
;MHLKRTIKNLVLVSTLLLLSVDATAQDLLARQAPVDRKMKTVDTLALREIIHKEQMGSPSAQLYKDWSNKYAHRATELPDSFVINLRHFCMPTTSRTVTSNFGRRWGRMHKGIDVKVYIGDTIRAAFNGKVRIVRYDAGGYGNFVVIRHHNGLETIYGHMSKNLVEENQIVKAGEAIGLGGNTGRSTGSHLHFETRLCGVALNPALMFDFKNQDVTGDTYVYRNRTYSKESNLANRQRGVEAIDQNEETTAIASTTTVSTKNSTVNNVGYHKVKKGETLQAIARKRNTTVDKLCKLNHISKKMRIRPGQIIKYS
;
A
#
# COMPACT_ATOMS: atom_id res chain seq x y z
N MET A 1 -31.84 76.39 22.53
CA MET A 1 -32.71 75.55 21.70
C MET A 1 -32.00 75.01 20.43
N HIS A 2 -30.93 75.66 19.95
CA HIS A 2 -30.18 75.28 18.74
C HIS A 2 -29.30 74.07 18.91
N LEU A 3 -28.68 73.88 20.06
CA LEU A 3 -27.73 72.75 20.29
C LEU A 3 -28.36 71.36 20.25
N LYS A 4 -29.58 71.21 20.75
CA LYS A 4 -30.31 69.90 20.69
C LYS A 4 -30.76 69.52 19.28
N ARG A 5 -30.95 70.53 18.39
CA ARG A 5 -31.35 70.31 17.01
C ARG A 5 -30.20 69.90 16.13
N THR A 6 -28.97 70.43 16.39
CA THR A 6 -27.71 70.01 15.73
C THR A 6 -27.30 68.62 16.09
N ILE A 7 -27.40 68.22 17.36
CA ILE A 7 -27.10 66.87 17.80
C ILE A 7 -28.04 65.83 17.19
N LYS A 8 -29.39 66.14 17.12
CA LYS A 8 -30.32 65.22 16.45
C LYS A 8 -30.03 65.06 14.97
N ASN A 9 -29.69 66.13 14.26
CA ASN A 9 -29.34 66.04 12.86
C ASN A 9 -28.02 65.31 12.61
N LEU A 10 -27.00 65.42 13.50
CA LEU A 10 -25.74 64.71 13.42
C LEU A 10 -25.93 63.21 13.65
N VAL A 11 -26.79 62.84 14.63
CA VAL A 11 -27.10 61.42 14.89
C VAL A 11 -27.91 60.83 13.73
N LEU A 12 -28.81 61.58 13.12
CA LEU A 12 -29.64 61.13 11.97
C LEU A 12 -28.75 60.89 10.74
N VAL A 13 -27.76 61.74 10.46
CA VAL A 13 -26.81 61.60 9.35
C VAL A 13 -25.85 60.43 9.58
N SER A 14 -25.39 60.24 10.83
CA SER A 14 -24.49 59.08 11.13
C SER A 14 -25.25 57.76 11.05
N THR A 15 -26.50 57.66 11.45
CA THR A 15 -27.30 56.43 11.27
C THR A 15 -27.65 56.17 9.80
N LEU A 16 -27.88 57.23 8.98
CA LEU A 16 -28.10 57.03 7.54
C LEU A 16 -26.84 56.60 6.80
N LEU A 17 -25.65 57.06 7.22
CA LEU A 17 -24.36 56.60 6.66
C LEU A 17 -24.05 55.12 7.00
N LEU A 18 -24.38 54.69 8.22
CA LEU A 18 -24.19 53.30 8.65
C LEU A 18 -25.12 52.34 7.90
N LEU A 19 -26.37 52.74 7.60
CA LEU A 19 -27.30 51.93 6.83
C LEU A 19 -26.93 51.81 5.34
N SER A 20 -26.22 52.78 4.78
CA SER A 20 -25.80 52.74 3.37
C SER A 20 -24.58 51.83 3.11
N VAL A 21 -23.73 51.62 4.13
CA VAL A 21 -22.56 50.75 4.01
C VAL A 21 -22.97 49.28 4.06
N ASP A 22 -23.93 48.92 4.90
CA ASP A 22 -24.45 47.54 5.00
C ASP A 22 -25.19 47.08 3.73
N ALA A 23 -25.90 47.98 3.05
CA ALA A 23 -26.65 47.66 1.81
C ALA A 23 -25.69 47.31 0.64
N THR A 24 -24.56 48.00 0.54
CA THR A 24 -23.58 47.73 -0.53
C THR A 24 -22.79 46.44 -0.30
N ALA A 25 -22.49 46.09 0.95
CA ALA A 25 -21.80 44.84 1.30
C ALA A 25 -22.71 43.62 1.06
N GLN A 26 -24.01 43.72 1.40
CA GLN A 26 -24.97 42.64 1.15
C GLN A 26 -25.24 42.44 -0.35
N ASP A 27 -25.27 43.49 -1.14
CA ASP A 27 -25.52 43.42 -2.59
C ASP A 27 -24.29 42.79 -3.33
N LEU A 28 -23.09 43.06 -2.87
CA LEU A 28 -21.84 42.39 -3.39
C LEU A 28 -21.81 40.92 -3.06
N LEU A 29 -22.19 40.53 -1.85
CA LEU A 29 -22.27 39.11 -1.44
C LEU A 29 -23.41 38.38 -2.19
N ALA A 30 -24.54 39.03 -2.39
CA ALA A 30 -25.66 38.47 -3.15
C ALA A 30 -25.35 38.29 -4.64
N ARG A 31 -24.49 39.14 -5.23
CA ARG A 31 -24.03 38.99 -6.62
C ARG A 31 -22.98 37.91 -6.79
N GLN A 32 -22.13 37.66 -5.79
CA GLN A 32 -21.14 36.61 -5.83
C GLN A 32 -21.70 35.20 -5.54
N ALA A 33 -22.71 35.09 -4.70
CA ALA A 33 -23.32 33.81 -4.31
C ALA A 33 -23.82 32.94 -5.50
N PRO A 34 -24.41 33.47 -6.60
CA PRO A 34 -24.76 32.65 -7.76
C PRO A 34 -23.58 32.16 -8.56
N VAL A 35 -22.48 32.94 -8.62
CA VAL A 35 -21.25 32.56 -9.34
C VAL A 35 -20.53 31.47 -8.58
N ASP A 36 -20.37 31.59 -7.25
CA ASP A 36 -19.75 30.57 -6.40
C ASP A 36 -20.53 29.25 -6.39
N ARG A 37 -21.88 29.32 -6.42
CA ARG A 37 -22.72 28.12 -6.56
C ARG A 37 -22.53 27.43 -7.92
N LYS A 38 -22.43 28.17 -9.02
CA LYS A 38 -22.16 27.63 -10.34
C LYS A 38 -20.75 27.05 -10.42
N MET A 39 -19.73 27.73 -9.89
CA MET A 39 -18.38 27.23 -9.86
C MET A 39 -18.25 25.96 -9.02
N LYS A 40 -18.86 25.88 -7.83
CA LYS A 40 -18.88 24.66 -7.01
C LYS A 40 -19.60 23.50 -7.68
N THR A 41 -20.65 23.73 -8.43
CA THR A 41 -21.38 22.65 -9.15
C THR A 41 -20.65 22.19 -10.39
N VAL A 42 -19.99 23.10 -11.12
CA VAL A 42 -19.16 22.75 -12.30
C VAL A 42 -17.92 22.00 -11.85
N ASP A 43 -17.23 22.48 -10.80
CA ASP A 43 -16.04 21.84 -10.26
C ASP A 43 -16.31 20.42 -9.72
N THR A 44 -17.44 20.22 -9.05
CA THR A 44 -17.80 18.89 -8.53
C THR A 44 -18.20 17.91 -9.63
N LEU A 45 -18.81 18.35 -10.72
CA LEU A 45 -19.14 17.48 -11.85
C LEU A 45 -17.89 17.13 -12.66
N ALA A 46 -17.06 18.11 -13.01
CA ALA A 46 -15.78 17.89 -13.69
C ALA A 46 -14.85 16.99 -12.86
N LEU A 47 -14.77 17.24 -11.55
CA LEU A 47 -13.98 16.39 -10.64
C LEU A 47 -14.55 14.96 -10.59
N ARG A 48 -15.85 14.77 -10.54
CA ARG A 48 -16.49 13.45 -10.60
C ARG A 48 -16.23 12.73 -11.91
N GLU A 49 -16.26 13.42 -13.04
CA GLU A 49 -15.95 12.85 -14.35
C GLU A 49 -14.46 12.44 -14.44
N ILE A 50 -13.55 13.26 -13.96
CA ILE A 50 -12.11 12.96 -13.92
C ILE A 50 -11.88 11.75 -13.01
N ILE A 51 -12.43 11.72 -11.80
CA ILE A 51 -12.32 10.59 -10.87
C ILE A 51 -12.94 9.33 -11.49
N HIS A 52 -14.09 9.44 -12.13
CA HIS A 52 -14.73 8.31 -12.81
C HIS A 52 -13.88 7.79 -13.97
N LYS A 53 -13.32 8.67 -14.79
CA LYS A 53 -12.44 8.32 -15.90
C LYS A 53 -11.14 7.66 -15.43
N GLU A 54 -10.52 8.18 -14.36
CA GLU A 54 -9.35 7.57 -13.73
C GLU A 54 -9.68 6.20 -13.12
N GLN A 55 -10.82 6.06 -12.45
CA GLN A 55 -11.27 4.79 -11.89
C GLN A 55 -11.54 3.75 -12.98
N MET A 56 -12.19 4.15 -14.08
CA MET A 56 -12.49 3.25 -15.21
C MET A 56 -11.25 2.86 -15.99
N GLY A 57 -10.22 3.70 -16.04
CA GLY A 57 -8.91 3.40 -16.64
C GLY A 57 -7.97 2.58 -15.76
N SER A 58 -8.32 2.34 -14.49
CA SER A 58 -7.45 1.59 -13.58
C SER A 58 -7.57 0.08 -13.78
N PRO A 59 -6.48 -0.70 -13.59
CA PRO A 59 -6.54 -2.16 -13.63
C PRO A 59 -7.60 -2.76 -12.71
N SER A 60 -7.90 -2.13 -11.58
CA SER A 60 -8.95 -2.58 -10.66
C SER A 60 -10.36 -2.51 -11.27
N ALA A 61 -10.65 -1.54 -12.11
CA ALA A 61 -11.96 -1.43 -12.78
C ALA A 61 -12.22 -2.58 -13.77
N GLN A 62 -11.17 -3.13 -14.37
CA GLN A 62 -11.26 -4.30 -15.26
C GLN A 62 -11.59 -5.59 -14.49
N LEU A 63 -11.12 -5.69 -13.24
CA LEU A 63 -11.27 -6.90 -12.41
C LEU A 63 -12.55 -6.91 -11.58
N TYR A 64 -13.02 -5.74 -11.15
CA TYR A 64 -14.13 -5.62 -10.20
C TYR A 64 -15.27 -4.83 -10.82
N LYS A 65 -16.33 -5.53 -11.22
CA LYS A 65 -17.53 -4.91 -11.82
C LYS A 65 -18.30 -4.02 -10.83
N ASP A 66 -18.30 -4.42 -9.54
CA ASP A 66 -19.11 -3.77 -8.53
C ASP A 66 -18.28 -3.26 -7.34
N TRP A 67 -18.74 -2.16 -6.74
CA TRP A 67 -18.28 -1.71 -5.43
C TRP A 67 -19.24 -2.20 -4.36
N SER A 68 -18.74 -2.92 -3.37
CA SER A 68 -19.55 -3.44 -2.26
C SER A 68 -18.82 -3.37 -0.93
N ASN A 69 -19.47 -2.77 0.05
CA ASN A 69 -19.01 -2.75 1.45
C ASN A 69 -19.56 -3.94 2.26
N LYS A 70 -20.29 -4.89 1.63
CA LYS A 70 -21.01 -5.95 2.34
C LYS A 70 -20.11 -7.08 2.83
N TYR A 71 -19.20 -7.56 2.00
CA TYR A 71 -18.38 -8.74 2.29
C TYR A 71 -16.89 -8.40 2.35
N ALA A 72 -16.18 -8.88 3.35
CA ALA A 72 -14.73 -8.70 3.47
C ALA A 72 -14.00 -9.24 2.22
N HIS A 73 -14.47 -10.39 1.72
CA HIS A 73 -14.00 -10.95 0.47
C HIS A 73 -15.11 -11.74 -0.21
N ARG A 74 -15.23 -11.60 -1.50
CA ARG A 74 -16.10 -12.41 -2.36
C ARG A 74 -15.26 -12.84 -3.55
N ALA A 75 -14.98 -14.12 -3.64
CA ALA A 75 -14.24 -14.68 -4.76
C ALA A 75 -15.06 -14.52 -6.05
N THR A 76 -14.42 -13.97 -7.07
CA THR A 76 -14.90 -13.93 -8.44
C THR A 76 -13.90 -14.67 -9.33
N GLU A 77 -14.16 -14.73 -10.62
CA GLU A 77 -13.28 -15.40 -11.56
C GLU A 77 -11.91 -14.74 -11.60
N LEU A 78 -10.86 -15.54 -11.39
CA LEU A 78 -9.48 -15.10 -11.52
C LEU A 78 -9.06 -15.14 -12.98
N PRO A 79 -8.34 -14.13 -13.48
CA PRO A 79 -7.74 -14.19 -14.81
C PRO A 79 -6.62 -15.26 -14.84
N ASP A 80 -6.35 -15.84 -15.99
CA ASP A 80 -5.23 -16.76 -16.17
C ASP A 80 -3.88 -16.13 -15.86
N SER A 81 -3.74 -14.85 -16.20
CA SER A 81 -2.60 -14.03 -15.86
C SER A 81 -3.00 -12.58 -15.64
N PHE A 82 -2.29 -11.89 -14.75
CA PHE A 82 -2.52 -10.47 -14.47
C PHE A 82 -1.23 -9.81 -13.99
N VAL A 83 -0.94 -8.62 -14.53
CA VAL A 83 0.24 -7.83 -14.16
C VAL A 83 -0.14 -6.86 -13.04
N ILE A 84 0.49 -7.02 -11.88
CA ILE A 84 0.28 -6.19 -10.70
C ILE A 84 1.46 -5.23 -10.58
N ASN A 85 1.19 -3.94 -10.68
CA ASN A 85 2.19 -2.89 -10.47
C ASN A 85 2.42 -2.72 -8.96
N LEU A 86 3.69 -2.84 -8.52
CA LEU A 86 4.09 -2.71 -7.13
C LEU A 86 4.84 -1.39 -6.84
N ARG A 87 4.93 -0.50 -7.82
CA ARG A 87 5.52 0.84 -7.62
C ARG A 87 4.66 1.67 -6.68
N HIS A 88 5.27 2.68 -6.06
CA HIS A 88 4.60 3.58 -5.11
C HIS A 88 3.95 2.85 -3.93
N PHE A 89 4.61 1.81 -3.45
CA PHE A 89 4.21 1.05 -2.27
C PHE A 89 4.67 1.73 -0.98
N CYS A 90 4.06 1.32 0.12
CA CYS A 90 4.58 1.50 1.47
C CYS A 90 4.45 0.18 2.23
N MET A 91 5.45 -0.18 3.01
CA MET A 91 5.32 -1.36 3.87
C MET A 91 4.25 -1.11 4.94
N PRO A 92 3.34 -2.08 5.15
CA PRO A 92 2.24 -1.95 6.10
C PRO A 92 2.68 -1.69 7.55
N THR A 93 3.87 -2.11 7.91
CA THR A 93 4.50 -1.92 9.21
C THR A 93 6.02 -1.84 9.05
N THR A 94 6.69 -1.18 9.98
CA THR A 94 8.16 -1.13 10.05
C THR A 94 8.78 -2.43 10.58
N SER A 95 7.97 -3.35 11.08
CA SER A 95 8.43 -4.64 11.59
C SER A 95 8.98 -5.54 10.48
N ARG A 96 10.09 -6.20 10.77
CA ARG A 96 10.78 -7.13 9.84
C ARG A 96 10.55 -8.59 10.18
N THR A 97 9.80 -8.87 11.25
CA THR A 97 9.62 -10.22 11.79
C THR A 97 8.31 -10.81 11.32
N VAL A 98 8.38 -11.71 10.35
CA VAL A 98 7.26 -12.57 9.96
C VAL A 98 7.14 -13.69 10.99
N THR A 99 5.98 -13.86 11.59
CA THR A 99 5.71 -14.88 12.61
C THR A 99 4.94 -16.07 12.07
N SER A 100 4.28 -15.93 10.92
CA SER A 100 3.56 -17.02 10.27
C SER A 100 3.41 -16.82 8.77
N ASN A 101 3.65 -17.89 8.02
CA ASN A 101 3.58 -17.91 6.56
C ASN A 101 2.15 -18.08 6.05
N PHE A 102 1.93 -17.65 4.81
CA PHE A 102 0.76 -18.01 4.03
C PHE A 102 0.74 -19.51 3.74
N GLY A 103 -0.45 -20.10 3.72
CA GLY A 103 -0.64 -21.48 3.31
C GLY A 103 -1.29 -22.37 4.36
N ARG A 104 -1.31 -23.68 4.10
CA ARG A 104 -1.92 -24.65 5.02
C ARG A 104 -1.08 -24.82 6.29
N ARG A 105 -1.75 -24.71 7.44
CA ARG A 105 -1.17 -24.99 8.76
C ARG A 105 -2.27 -25.59 9.66
N TRP A 106 -1.94 -26.65 10.38
CA TRP A 106 -2.87 -27.30 11.35
C TRP A 106 -4.27 -27.57 10.77
N GLY A 107 -4.34 -28.10 9.54
CA GLY A 107 -5.60 -28.41 8.88
C GLY A 107 -6.38 -27.20 8.33
N ARG A 108 -5.91 -25.98 8.50
CA ARG A 108 -6.56 -24.75 8.04
C ARG A 108 -5.69 -23.97 7.06
N MET A 109 -6.33 -23.21 6.16
CA MET A 109 -5.65 -22.31 5.25
C MET A 109 -5.43 -20.96 5.92
N HIS A 110 -4.17 -20.56 6.07
CA HIS A 110 -3.79 -19.20 6.45
C HIS A 110 -3.76 -18.34 5.19
N LYS A 111 -4.68 -17.37 5.11
CA LYS A 111 -4.94 -16.58 3.89
C LYS A 111 -4.03 -15.35 3.75
N GLY A 112 -3.16 -15.11 4.71
CA GLY A 112 -2.21 -14.00 4.75
C GLY A 112 -0.87 -14.40 5.34
N ILE A 113 -0.11 -13.43 5.76
CA ILE A 113 1.06 -13.59 6.62
C ILE A 113 0.82 -12.85 7.93
N ASP A 114 1.44 -13.34 9.00
CA ASP A 114 1.40 -12.65 10.28
C ASP A 114 2.76 -11.98 10.50
N VAL A 115 2.74 -10.70 10.81
CA VAL A 115 3.93 -9.88 11.05
C VAL A 115 3.87 -9.36 12.48
N LYS A 116 4.94 -9.54 13.26
CA LYS A 116 5.02 -9.07 14.64
C LYS A 116 4.84 -7.57 14.70
N VAL A 117 3.87 -7.11 15.49
CA VAL A 117 3.70 -5.71 15.85
C VAL A 117 3.36 -5.61 17.34
N TYR A 118 3.58 -4.44 17.94
CA TYR A 118 3.11 -4.14 19.27
C TYR A 118 1.76 -3.42 19.22
N ILE A 119 1.03 -3.50 20.33
CA ILE A 119 -0.23 -2.76 20.46
C ILE A 119 0.08 -1.26 20.37
N GLY A 120 -0.59 -0.57 19.44
CA GLY A 120 -0.37 0.86 19.19
C GLY A 120 0.61 1.17 18.06
N ASP A 121 1.37 0.19 17.52
CA ASP A 121 2.20 0.39 16.32
C ASP A 121 1.35 0.85 15.15
N THR A 122 1.83 1.84 14.39
CA THR A 122 1.10 2.36 13.24
C THR A 122 1.05 1.34 12.11
N ILE A 123 -0.17 1.02 11.66
CA ILE A 123 -0.43 0.22 10.45
C ILE A 123 -0.76 1.17 9.30
N ARG A 124 -0.15 0.94 8.13
CA ARG A 124 -0.21 1.82 6.97
C ARG A 124 -0.78 1.14 5.74
N ALA A 125 -1.45 1.91 4.89
CA ALA A 125 -1.92 1.44 3.57
C ALA A 125 -0.74 1.07 2.68
N ALA A 126 -0.78 -0.12 2.06
CA ALA A 126 0.30 -0.60 1.21
C ALA A 126 0.42 0.14 -0.13
N PHE A 127 -0.69 0.58 -0.71
CA PHE A 127 -0.77 1.35 -1.95
C PHE A 127 -1.88 2.40 -1.85
N ASN A 128 -1.90 3.32 -2.82
CA ASN A 128 -3.05 4.22 -3.00
C ASN A 128 -4.30 3.39 -3.29
N GLY A 129 -5.43 3.79 -2.72
CA GLY A 129 -6.68 3.07 -2.93
C GLY A 129 -7.87 3.67 -2.21
N LYS A 130 -8.97 2.94 -2.23
CA LYS A 130 -10.22 3.30 -1.55
C LYS A 130 -10.56 2.22 -0.51
N VAL A 131 -10.83 2.66 0.71
CA VAL A 131 -11.23 1.79 1.82
C VAL A 131 -12.59 1.19 1.51
N ARG A 132 -12.66 -0.14 1.48
CA ARG A 132 -13.89 -0.85 1.13
C ARG A 132 -14.65 -1.33 2.36
N ILE A 133 -13.94 -1.77 3.39
CA ILE A 133 -14.54 -2.27 4.63
C ILE A 133 -13.76 -1.79 5.83
N VAL A 134 -14.49 -1.36 6.85
CA VAL A 134 -13.97 -1.09 8.20
C VAL A 134 -14.91 -1.74 9.19
N ARG A 135 -14.51 -2.84 9.83
CA ARG A 135 -15.39 -3.62 10.72
C ARG A 135 -14.64 -4.28 11.85
N TYR A 136 -15.44 -4.87 12.74
CA TYR A 136 -14.99 -5.77 13.79
C TYR A 136 -15.59 -7.18 13.57
N ASP A 137 -14.72 -8.20 13.54
CA ASP A 137 -15.07 -9.61 13.45
C ASP A 137 -14.47 -10.39 14.63
N ALA A 138 -15.25 -10.64 15.66
CA ALA A 138 -14.80 -11.30 16.88
C ALA A 138 -14.26 -12.71 16.66
N GLY A 139 -14.84 -13.45 15.72
CA GLY A 139 -14.47 -14.85 15.41
C GLY A 139 -13.34 -15.00 14.38
N GLY A 140 -12.87 -13.90 13.80
CA GLY A 140 -11.90 -13.87 12.71
C GLY A 140 -10.89 -12.73 12.84
N TYR A 141 -11.03 -11.74 11.99
CA TYR A 141 -10.04 -10.66 11.82
C TYR A 141 -9.92 -9.65 12.97
N GLY A 142 -10.84 -9.64 13.95
CA GLY A 142 -10.91 -8.57 14.94
C GLY A 142 -11.27 -7.24 14.30
N ASN A 143 -10.65 -6.14 14.73
CA ASN A 143 -10.71 -4.89 14.00
C ASN A 143 -9.89 -5.04 12.71
N PHE A 144 -10.53 -4.78 11.57
CA PHE A 144 -9.88 -4.93 10.28
C PHE A 144 -10.34 -3.90 9.26
N VAL A 145 -9.45 -3.66 8.30
CA VAL A 145 -9.67 -2.77 7.15
C VAL A 145 -9.40 -3.55 5.86
N VAL A 146 -10.24 -3.35 4.86
CA VAL A 146 -10.02 -3.83 3.49
C VAL A 146 -9.89 -2.63 2.57
N ILE A 147 -8.81 -2.57 1.81
CA ILE A 147 -8.55 -1.50 0.84
C ILE A 147 -8.46 -2.12 -0.56
N ARG A 148 -9.21 -1.55 -1.52
CA ARG A 148 -9.05 -1.84 -2.94
C ARG A 148 -8.12 -0.81 -3.56
N HIS A 149 -7.08 -1.31 -4.20
CA HIS A 149 -6.01 -0.51 -4.81
C HIS A 149 -6.17 -0.38 -6.32
N HIS A 150 -5.65 0.70 -6.90
CA HIS A 150 -5.72 0.94 -8.35
C HIS A 150 -4.99 -0.13 -9.17
N ASN A 151 -4.00 -0.80 -8.60
CA ASN A 151 -3.24 -1.88 -9.27
C ASN A 151 -3.97 -3.23 -9.34
N GLY A 152 -5.23 -3.29 -8.91
CA GLY A 152 -6.06 -4.50 -8.94
C GLY A 152 -6.00 -5.36 -7.69
N LEU A 153 -5.10 -5.09 -6.74
CA LEU A 153 -5.08 -5.79 -5.47
C LEU A 153 -6.15 -5.27 -4.50
N GLU A 154 -6.64 -6.15 -3.64
CA GLU A 154 -7.21 -5.80 -2.35
C GLU A 154 -6.25 -6.25 -1.25
N THR A 155 -6.08 -5.42 -0.21
CA THR A 155 -5.33 -5.78 0.99
C THR A 155 -6.24 -5.80 2.20
N ILE A 156 -5.98 -6.73 3.13
CA ILE A 156 -6.68 -6.84 4.40
C ILE A 156 -5.66 -6.68 5.53
N TYR A 157 -6.01 -5.85 6.50
CA TYR A 157 -5.23 -5.58 7.70
C TYR A 157 -6.06 -5.97 8.91
N GLY A 158 -5.69 -7.05 9.58
CA GLY A 158 -6.46 -7.64 10.69
C GLY A 158 -5.76 -7.52 12.04
N HIS A 159 -6.51 -7.88 13.09
CA HIS A 159 -6.13 -7.92 14.50
C HIS A 159 -5.74 -6.57 15.11
N MET A 160 -6.13 -5.46 14.46
CA MET A 160 -5.83 -4.11 14.92
C MET A 160 -6.51 -3.79 16.26
N SER A 161 -5.90 -2.94 17.07
CA SER A 161 -6.52 -2.41 18.28
C SER A 161 -7.54 -1.31 17.96
N LYS A 162 -7.28 -0.53 16.90
CA LYS A 162 -8.14 0.57 16.45
C LYS A 162 -8.03 0.76 14.94
N ASN A 163 -9.17 0.94 14.27
CA ASN A 163 -9.24 1.44 12.89
C ASN A 163 -9.21 2.98 12.92
N LEU A 164 -8.45 3.61 12.01
CA LEU A 164 -8.28 5.08 11.92
C LEU A 164 -8.91 5.68 10.68
N VAL A 165 -9.54 4.87 9.84
CA VAL A 165 -10.17 5.25 8.57
C VAL A 165 -11.62 4.79 8.53
N GLU A 166 -12.38 5.32 7.58
CA GLU A 166 -13.80 5.00 7.38
C GLU A 166 -14.03 4.32 6.02
N GLU A 167 -15.15 3.61 5.89
CA GLU A 167 -15.56 3.02 4.61
C GLU A 167 -15.74 4.11 3.55
N ASN A 168 -15.26 3.83 2.34
CA ASN A 168 -15.24 4.72 1.17
C ASN A 168 -14.21 5.87 1.22
N GLN A 169 -13.42 6.00 2.28
CA GLN A 169 -12.31 6.95 2.34
C GLN A 169 -11.26 6.60 1.29
N ILE A 170 -10.72 7.62 0.61
CA ILE A 170 -9.55 7.49 -0.27
C ILE A 170 -8.30 7.62 0.60
N VAL A 171 -7.37 6.70 0.44
CA VAL A 171 -6.12 6.67 1.19
C VAL A 171 -4.91 6.60 0.24
N LYS A 172 -3.81 7.19 0.66
CA LYS A 172 -2.53 7.14 -0.03
C LYS A 172 -1.65 6.03 0.55
N ALA A 173 -0.72 5.52 -0.25
CA ALA A 173 0.33 4.63 0.25
C ALA A 173 1.07 5.29 1.42
N GLY A 174 1.22 4.57 2.53
CA GLY A 174 1.85 5.08 3.74
C GLY A 174 0.93 5.82 4.72
N GLU A 175 -0.31 6.10 4.33
CA GLU A 175 -1.29 6.70 5.24
C GLU A 175 -1.63 5.76 6.39
N ALA A 176 -1.72 6.29 7.62
CA ALA A 176 -2.05 5.51 8.79
C ALA A 176 -3.52 5.08 8.74
N ILE A 177 -3.79 3.79 8.73
CA ILE A 177 -5.14 3.20 8.61
C ILE A 177 -5.62 2.51 9.88
N GLY A 178 -4.72 2.25 10.80
CA GLY A 178 -5.03 1.59 12.07
C GLY A 178 -3.83 1.48 12.99
N LEU A 179 -4.07 0.89 14.15
CA LEU A 179 -3.06 0.63 15.17
C LEU A 179 -2.94 -0.86 15.41
N GLY A 180 -1.71 -1.36 15.53
CA GLY A 180 -1.39 -2.74 15.87
C GLY A 180 -2.14 -3.21 17.11
N GLY A 181 -2.51 -4.48 17.16
CA GLY A 181 -3.33 -5.02 18.22
C GLY A 181 -3.29 -6.53 18.35
N ASN A 182 -4.28 -7.05 19.08
CA ASN A 182 -4.48 -8.47 19.36
C ASN A 182 -5.98 -8.79 19.44
N THR A 183 -6.79 -8.24 18.52
CA THR A 183 -8.25 -8.40 18.53
C THR A 183 -8.70 -9.55 17.64
N GLY A 184 -9.94 -10.03 17.86
CA GLY A 184 -10.48 -11.17 17.13
C GLY A 184 -9.82 -12.49 17.51
N ARG A 185 -9.70 -13.42 16.55
CA ARG A 185 -9.07 -14.73 16.76
C ARG A 185 -7.54 -14.62 16.64
N SER A 186 -6.89 -14.04 17.63
CA SER A 186 -5.45 -13.85 17.71
C SER A 186 -4.90 -14.38 19.02
N THR A 187 -3.71 -14.98 19.00
CA THR A 187 -3.03 -15.55 20.17
C THR A 187 -1.90 -14.66 20.71
N GLY A 188 -1.64 -13.53 20.06
CA GLY A 188 -0.60 -12.58 20.44
C GLY A 188 -0.58 -11.40 19.49
N SER A 189 -0.02 -10.27 19.90
CA SER A 189 -0.01 -9.05 19.10
C SER A 189 0.75 -9.23 17.77
N HIS A 190 0.03 -9.12 16.67
CA HIS A 190 0.56 -9.18 15.31
C HIS A 190 -0.38 -8.48 14.32
N LEU A 191 0.15 -8.10 13.17
CA LEU A 191 -0.63 -7.71 12.00
C LEU A 191 -0.88 -8.96 11.16
N HIS A 192 -2.14 -9.32 10.95
CA HIS A 192 -2.52 -10.25 9.90
C HIS A 192 -2.69 -9.48 8.59
N PHE A 193 -1.84 -9.77 7.60
CA PHE A 193 -1.80 -9.06 6.33
C PHE A 193 -2.12 -9.98 5.17
N GLU A 194 -3.16 -9.65 4.40
CA GLU A 194 -3.53 -10.39 3.20
C GLU A 194 -3.40 -9.54 1.95
N THR A 195 -3.05 -10.18 0.84
CA THR A 195 -3.21 -9.66 -0.52
C THR A 195 -4.20 -10.52 -1.27
N ARG A 196 -5.11 -9.89 -2.01
CA ARG A 196 -6.17 -10.59 -2.75
C ARG A 196 -6.29 -10.06 -4.17
N LEU A 197 -6.57 -10.95 -5.09
CA LEU A 197 -6.95 -10.65 -6.47
C LEU A 197 -8.32 -11.28 -6.73
N CYS A 198 -9.29 -10.50 -7.19
CA CYS A 198 -10.67 -10.99 -7.40
C CYS A 198 -11.25 -11.70 -6.17
N GLY A 199 -10.94 -11.21 -4.94
CA GLY A 199 -11.37 -11.82 -3.69
C GLY A 199 -10.62 -13.10 -3.28
N VAL A 200 -9.79 -13.67 -4.16
CA VAL A 200 -8.97 -14.86 -3.87
C VAL A 200 -7.66 -14.43 -3.19
N ALA A 201 -7.33 -15.07 -2.07
CA ALA A 201 -6.10 -14.77 -1.33
C ALA A 201 -4.87 -15.22 -2.10
N LEU A 202 -3.94 -14.29 -2.30
CA LEU A 202 -2.61 -14.55 -2.84
C LEU A 202 -1.59 -14.47 -1.70
N ASN A 203 -0.47 -15.20 -1.85
CA ASN A 203 0.62 -15.16 -0.87
C ASN A 203 1.30 -13.79 -0.88
N PRO A 204 1.23 -13.00 0.22
CA PRO A 204 1.87 -11.69 0.26
C PRO A 204 3.39 -11.74 0.06
N ALA A 205 4.07 -12.84 0.42
CA ALA A 205 5.52 -13.01 0.22
C ALA A 205 5.94 -13.03 -1.26
N LEU A 206 4.99 -13.17 -2.21
CA LEU A 206 5.27 -13.01 -3.64
C LEU A 206 5.57 -11.56 -4.03
N MET A 207 5.03 -10.61 -3.28
CA MET A 207 5.06 -9.19 -3.60
C MET A 207 5.80 -8.36 -2.53
N PHE A 208 5.76 -8.77 -1.27
CA PHE A 208 6.33 -8.05 -0.13
C PHE A 208 7.45 -8.84 0.54
N ASP A 209 8.58 -8.19 0.76
CA ASP A 209 9.70 -8.69 1.56
C ASP A 209 9.79 -7.90 2.87
N PHE A 210 9.13 -8.41 3.90
CA PHE A 210 9.13 -7.75 5.22
C PHE A 210 10.52 -7.73 5.86
N LYS A 211 11.36 -8.73 5.61
CA LYS A 211 12.74 -8.76 6.16
C LYS A 211 13.57 -7.60 5.61
N ASN A 212 13.42 -7.29 4.33
CA ASN A 212 14.13 -6.20 3.66
C ASN A 212 13.37 -4.88 3.64
N GLN A 213 12.10 -4.87 4.05
CA GLN A 213 11.22 -3.69 4.02
C GLN A 213 11.08 -3.11 2.60
N ASP A 214 10.84 -3.99 1.64
CA ASP A 214 10.75 -3.64 0.22
C ASP A 214 9.74 -4.57 -0.49
N VAL A 215 9.41 -4.26 -1.73
CA VAL A 215 8.70 -5.16 -2.63
C VAL A 215 9.68 -6.01 -3.43
N THR A 216 9.19 -7.11 -3.99
CA THR A 216 10.02 -8.08 -4.70
C THR A 216 10.49 -7.61 -6.07
N GLY A 217 9.90 -6.53 -6.58
CA GLY A 217 10.23 -5.90 -7.85
C GLY A 217 9.21 -4.83 -8.22
N ASP A 218 9.37 -4.17 -9.35
CA ASP A 218 8.44 -3.13 -9.82
C ASP A 218 7.06 -3.68 -10.19
N THR A 219 6.99 -4.96 -10.57
CA THR A 219 5.76 -5.66 -10.97
C THR A 219 5.81 -7.12 -10.54
N TYR A 220 4.66 -7.66 -10.19
CA TYR A 220 4.44 -9.09 -10.05
C TYR A 220 3.46 -9.57 -11.13
N VAL A 221 3.79 -10.63 -11.85
CA VAL A 221 2.90 -11.23 -12.85
C VAL A 221 2.27 -12.47 -12.25
N TYR A 222 1.00 -12.34 -11.83
CA TYR A 222 0.21 -13.50 -11.44
C TYR A 222 0.01 -14.42 -12.65
N ARG A 223 0.22 -15.71 -12.47
CA ARG A 223 -0.07 -16.77 -13.45
C ARG A 223 -0.65 -17.97 -12.72
N ASN A 224 -1.87 -18.34 -13.07
CA ASN A 224 -2.59 -19.43 -12.40
C ASN A 224 -1.79 -20.74 -12.40
N ARG A 225 -1.13 -21.05 -13.53
CA ARG A 225 -0.36 -22.30 -13.72
C ARG A 225 0.87 -22.43 -12.80
N THR A 226 1.55 -21.33 -12.50
CA THR A 226 2.83 -21.33 -11.75
C THR A 226 2.68 -20.86 -10.31
N TYR A 227 1.54 -20.26 -9.97
CA TYR A 227 1.28 -19.63 -8.68
C TYR A 227 1.66 -20.49 -7.49
N SER A 228 1.24 -21.78 -7.46
CA SER A 228 1.51 -22.66 -6.31
C SER A 228 3.01 -22.90 -6.08
N LYS A 229 3.79 -23.07 -7.16
CA LYS A 229 5.25 -23.24 -7.09
C LYS A 229 5.92 -21.96 -6.63
N GLU A 230 5.53 -20.81 -7.20
CA GLU A 230 6.04 -19.50 -6.83
C GLU A 230 5.74 -19.16 -5.38
N SER A 231 4.52 -19.44 -4.90
CA SER A 231 4.10 -19.23 -3.52
C SER A 231 4.92 -20.03 -2.51
N ASN A 232 5.19 -21.30 -2.80
CA ASN A 232 6.04 -22.15 -1.96
C ASN A 232 7.49 -21.64 -1.92
N LEU A 233 8.02 -21.21 -3.06
CA LEU A 233 9.37 -20.62 -3.13
C LEU A 233 9.44 -19.30 -2.34
N ALA A 234 8.43 -18.45 -2.46
CA ALA A 234 8.36 -17.18 -1.73
C ALA A 234 8.35 -17.40 -0.20
N ASN A 235 7.63 -18.42 0.29
CA ASN A 235 7.62 -18.77 1.71
C ASN A 235 9.01 -19.21 2.20
N ARG A 236 9.76 -19.99 1.41
CA ARG A 236 11.13 -20.40 1.76
C ARG A 236 12.10 -19.23 1.79
N GLN A 237 11.95 -18.27 0.88
CA GLN A 237 12.87 -17.14 0.75
C GLN A 237 12.60 -16.01 1.75
N ARG A 238 11.32 -15.72 2.03
CA ARG A 238 10.87 -14.50 2.73
C ARG A 238 9.98 -14.78 3.95
N GLY A 239 9.58 -16.01 4.13
CA GLY A 239 8.75 -16.44 5.25
C GLY A 239 9.54 -16.67 6.54
N VAL A 240 8.87 -17.31 7.50
CA VAL A 240 9.51 -17.87 8.69
C VAL A 240 10.45 -18.98 8.23
N GLU A 241 11.69 -18.96 8.68
CA GLU A 241 12.60 -20.09 8.49
C GLU A 241 11.97 -21.31 9.15
N ALA A 242 11.82 -22.40 8.38
CA ALA A 242 11.48 -23.69 8.96
C ALA A 242 12.62 -24.02 9.93
N ILE A 243 12.29 -24.18 11.21
CA ILE A 243 13.20 -24.83 12.14
C ILE A 243 13.26 -26.25 11.63
N ASP A 244 14.35 -26.62 10.97
CA ASP A 244 14.64 -27.98 10.54
C ASP A 244 14.73 -28.87 11.79
N GLN A 245 13.56 -29.42 12.17
CA GLN A 245 13.51 -30.59 13.05
C GLN A 245 13.48 -31.82 12.17
N ASN A 246 14.53 -32.07 11.41
CA ASN A 246 14.85 -33.38 10.82
C ASN A 246 16.12 -33.26 9.95
N GLU A 247 17.28 -33.04 10.58
CA GLU A 247 18.51 -33.52 10.05
C GLU A 247 18.75 -34.91 10.70
N GLU A 248 18.11 -35.93 10.18
CA GLU A 248 18.66 -37.30 10.18
C GLU A 248 18.05 -38.09 9.03
N THR A 249 19.01 -38.71 8.26
CA THR A 249 18.81 -39.71 7.19
C THR A 249 18.42 -39.16 5.83
N THR A 250 19.26 -39.05 4.88
CA THR A 250 19.97 -40.03 4.06
C THR A 250 20.72 -39.33 2.92
N ALA A 251 22.02 -39.41 2.96
CA ALA A 251 22.85 -39.21 1.80
C ALA A 251 22.60 -40.36 0.82
N ILE A 252 21.99 -40.07 -0.33
CA ILE A 252 22.12 -40.94 -1.52
C ILE A 252 22.52 -40.03 -2.67
N ALA A 253 23.77 -40.18 -3.04
CA ALA A 253 24.33 -39.67 -4.27
C ALA A 253 23.58 -40.24 -5.47
N SER A 254 23.16 -39.37 -6.36
CA SER A 254 22.89 -39.73 -7.75
C SER A 254 23.41 -38.63 -8.65
N THR A 255 24.58 -38.84 -9.12
CA THR A 255 25.23 -38.18 -10.24
C THR A 255 24.37 -38.38 -11.49
N THR A 256 23.83 -37.31 -12.04
CA THR A 256 23.41 -37.30 -13.44
C THR A 256 23.80 -35.98 -14.05
N THR A 257 24.87 -36.01 -14.80
CA THR A 257 25.32 -35.00 -15.75
C THR A 257 24.24 -34.82 -16.83
N VAL A 258 23.67 -33.63 -16.95
CA VAL A 258 22.98 -33.22 -18.20
C VAL A 258 23.45 -31.82 -18.57
N SER A 259 23.96 -31.82 -19.75
CA SER A 259 24.52 -30.77 -20.58
C SER A 259 23.76 -29.47 -20.59
N THR A 260 24.50 -28.39 -20.50
CA THR A 260 24.18 -26.99 -20.64
C THR A 260 23.54 -26.66 -22.00
N LYS A 261 22.38 -26.02 -21.99
CA LYS A 261 22.01 -25.07 -23.05
C LYS A 261 21.62 -23.74 -22.41
N ASN A 262 22.38 -22.72 -22.78
CA ASN A 262 22.26 -21.34 -22.35
C ASN A 262 20.85 -20.76 -22.61
N SER A 263 20.20 -20.32 -21.54
CA SER A 263 19.24 -19.22 -21.61
C SER A 263 19.63 -18.23 -20.52
N THR A 264 20.03 -17.04 -20.91
CA THR A 264 20.43 -15.92 -20.07
C THR A 264 19.23 -15.43 -19.25
N VAL A 265 19.10 -15.97 -18.04
CA VAL A 265 18.25 -15.39 -17.01
C VAL A 265 19.08 -14.30 -16.33
N ASN A 266 18.71 -13.03 -16.53
CA ASN A 266 19.31 -11.91 -15.81
C ASN A 266 18.97 -12.03 -14.31
N ASN A 267 19.84 -12.70 -13.55
CA ASN A 267 19.74 -12.74 -12.09
C ASN A 267 20.19 -11.40 -11.52
N VAL A 268 19.23 -10.53 -11.21
CA VAL A 268 19.48 -9.28 -10.50
C VAL A 268 19.58 -9.57 -9.00
N GLY A 269 20.74 -9.33 -8.42
CA GLY A 269 20.97 -9.40 -6.98
C GLY A 269 21.00 -8.00 -6.34
N TYR A 270 20.94 -7.97 -5.00
CA TYR A 270 20.95 -6.72 -4.22
C TYR A 270 22.10 -6.74 -3.21
N HIS A 271 22.80 -5.60 -3.06
CA HIS A 271 23.89 -5.43 -2.10
C HIS A 271 23.61 -4.22 -1.21
N LYS A 272 23.58 -4.43 0.11
CA LYS A 272 23.45 -3.34 1.09
C LYS A 272 24.84 -2.77 1.38
N VAL A 273 25.04 -1.51 1.08
CA VAL A 273 26.31 -0.78 1.28
C VAL A 273 26.68 -0.76 2.77
N LYS A 274 27.88 -1.20 3.11
CA LYS A 274 28.46 -1.08 4.45
C LYS A 274 29.20 0.27 4.59
N LYS A 275 29.48 0.67 5.84
CA LYS A 275 30.26 1.87 6.13
C LYS A 275 31.66 1.76 5.48
N GLY A 276 32.01 2.72 4.63
CA GLY A 276 33.29 2.78 3.92
C GLY A 276 33.35 1.97 2.60
N GLU A 277 32.31 1.27 2.20
CA GLU A 277 32.29 0.57 0.90
C GLU A 277 32.15 1.57 -0.27
N THR A 278 32.83 1.25 -1.38
CA THR A 278 32.78 2.01 -2.63
C THR A 278 32.10 1.20 -3.73
N LEU A 279 31.61 1.86 -4.79
CA LEU A 279 31.05 1.17 -5.96
C LEU A 279 32.04 0.18 -6.60
N GLN A 280 33.36 0.50 -6.58
CA GLN A 280 34.40 -0.40 -7.07
C GLN A 280 34.56 -1.64 -6.20
N ALA A 281 34.51 -1.49 -4.87
CA ALA A 281 34.60 -2.63 -3.95
C ALA A 281 33.38 -3.54 -4.11
N ILE A 282 32.17 -2.99 -4.27
CA ILE A 282 30.94 -3.74 -4.51
C ILE A 282 30.99 -4.46 -5.86
N ALA A 283 31.46 -3.77 -6.92
CA ALA A 283 31.60 -4.37 -8.24
C ALA A 283 32.50 -5.60 -8.22
N ARG A 284 33.70 -5.50 -7.59
CA ARG A 284 34.63 -6.63 -7.42
C ARG A 284 33.99 -7.76 -6.63
N LYS A 285 33.34 -7.46 -5.50
CA LYS A 285 32.72 -8.46 -4.63
C LYS A 285 31.55 -9.21 -5.29
N ARG A 286 30.87 -8.58 -6.25
CA ARG A 286 29.70 -9.13 -6.93
C ARG A 286 29.99 -9.57 -8.37
N ASN A 287 31.25 -9.63 -8.74
CA ASN A 287 31.71 -10.09 -10.06
C ASN A 287 31.06 -9.32 -11.23
N THR A 288 30.88 -7.99 -11.05
CA THR A 288 30.25 -7.09 -12.00
C THR A 288 31.10 -5.85 -12.22
N THR A 289 30.69 -4.95 -13.09
CA THR A 289 31.42 -3.69 -13.36
C THR A 289 30.71 -2.48 -12.75
N VAL A 290 31.49 -1.43 -12.43
CA VAL A 290 30.94 -0.18 -11.93
C VAL A 290 29.93 0.40 -12.92
N ASP A 291 30.18 0.26 -14.22
CA ASP A 291 29.28 0.73 -15.28
C ASP A 291 27.92 0.02 -15.25
N LYS A 292 27.94 -1.30 -15.09
CA LYS A 292 26.70 -2.07 -14.92
C LYS A 292 25.95 -1.68 -13.65
N LEU A 293 26.65 -1.52 -12.52
CA LEU A 293 26.05 -1.04 -11.27
C LEU A 293 25.42 0.33 -11.44
N CYS A 294 26.11 1.27 -12.09
CA CYS A 294 25.59 2.60 -12.33
C CYS A 294 24.36 2.61 -13.22
N LYS A 295 24.35 1.84 -14.31
CA LYS A 295 23.21 1.69 -15.22
C LYS A 295 22.00 1.08 -14.51
N LEU A 296 22.18 -0.03 -13.77
CA LEU A 296 21.12 -0.73 -13.07
C LEU A 296 20.47 0.08 -11.94
N ASN A 297 21.22 1.02 -11.36
CA ASN A 297 20.77 1.80 -10.21
C ASN A 297 20.49 3.26 -10.57
N HIS A 298 20.62 3.66 -11.85
CA HIS A 298 20.45 5.04 -12.32
C HIS A 298 21.29 6.07 -11.53
N ILE A 299 22.55 5.69 -11.19
CA ILE A 299 23.48 6.53 -10.43
C ILE A 299 24.73 6.86 -11.26
N SER A 300 25.33 8.00 -10.97
CA SER A 300 26.59 8.43 -11.60
C SER A 300 27.80 7.77 -10.94
N LYS A 301 28.86 7.48 -11.70
CA LYS A 301 30.15 6.97 -11.19
C LYS A 301 30.77 7.86 -10.11
N LYS A 302 30.49 9.17 -10.15
CA LYS A 302 30.98 10.16 -9.18
C LYS A 302 30.12 10.26 -7.93
N MET A 303 28.96 9.57 -7.89
CA MET A 303 28.05 9.63 -6.76
C MET A 303 28.62 8.89 -5.55
N ARG A 304 28.60 9.55 -4.40
CA ARG A 304 28.94 8.90 -3.12
C ARG A 304 27.76 8.06 -2.65
N ILE A 305 27.96 6.75 -2.56
CA ILE A 305 27.00 5.83 -1.97
C ILE A 305 27.03 5.94 -0.44
N ARG A 306 25.88 5.74 0.21
CA ARG A 306 25.74 5.89 1.66
C ARG A 306 25.63 4.51 2.33
N PRO A 307 26.14 4.33 3.56
CA PRO A 307 25.88 3.13 4.34
C PRO A 307 24.37 2.88 4.46
N GLY A 308 23.95 1.61 4.24
CA GLY A 308 22.55 1.21 4.24
C GLY A 308 21.87 1.31 2.87
N GLN A 309 22.42 2.01 1.90
CA GLN A 309 21.91 2.09 0.54
C GLN A 309 21.93 0.70 -0.13
N ILE A 310 20.88 0.38 -0.90
CA ILE A 310 20.79 -0.89 -1.64
C ILE A 310 21.22 -0.64 -3.07
N ILE A 311 22.17 -1.46 -3.56
CA ILE A 311 22.70 -1.42 -4.91
C ILE A 311 22.31 -2.72 -5.63
N LYS A 312 21.62 -2.60 -6.76
CA LYS A 312 21.28 -3.72 -7.66
C LYS A 312 22.52 -4.13 -8.45
N TYR A 313 22.74 -5.44 -8.63
CA TYR A 313 23.82 -5.97 -9.49
C TYR A 313 23.31 -7.18 -10.28
N SER A 314 23.94 -7.43 -11.43
CA SER A 314 23.67 -8.58 -12.31
C SER A 314 24.96 -9.09 -12.93
#